data_b8f348b8e3bf1338c4aaf515453de04a
#
_entry.id   b8f348b8e3bf1338c4aaf515453de04a
#
_cell.length_a   1.000
_cell.length_b   1.000
_cell.length_c   1.000
_cell.angle_alpha   90.00
_cell.angle_beta   90.00
_cell.angle_gamma   90.00
#
_symmetry.space_group_name_H-M   'P 1'
#
loop_
_entity.id
_entity.type
_entity.pdbx_description
1 polymer ?
#
loop_
_entity_poly.entity_id
_entity_poly.type
_entity_poly.pdbx_seq_one_letter_code
_entity_poly.pdbx_strand_id
1 'polypeptide(L)'
;MKQIYDVIVVGGGPAGIMAAMASGKLGADTLLIEKNGFLGGAATASVLGPISPFHYKDEQVINGIPQDFMDRMVKEAGSTGHMKTLDPYGSGDSLGFYDREKYKYVAVEMLKEFGVDILYHSMIDSVDCDNFKLTGLTTVSKGGDRLHFSAHVIVDATGDGDIAVRCGENYCIGDPVEHKFSPSSAMFEMANVDTEKVFRYIQENQEDFEFLSDIVPMREFDDRLKQHYFVGQGFKKLVKKAVEAGDLEFGRDSVIVLNGIHPNTMHFNATRICGLDATDVVKRTESEIDGRRQINSVSEFMIKYVPGFENAFVSVTNAEIGVRETRHIEGMHTLTGMDVYEGRKFEDVVSRGYFPIDLHNPDGKEGYGNGGVWKVPKDTYDIPYRCLIPKHIDGLILSGRCISGTSEAHGSYRTQGGIMGIGQASGVAAAVCAKNHVQPREQEVKEIQEELIRLGASVYRDEEKAKAEKARARKIAQEYIKEHEGNLITLPE
;
A
#
# COMPACT_ATOMS: atom_id res chain seq x y z
N MET A 1 -23.61 4.74 -18.70
CA MET A 1 -22.99 3.59 -18.05
C MET A 1 -23.68 2.34 -18.59
N LYS A 2 -22.95 1.30 -18.96
CA LYS A 2 -23.50 0.03 -19.45
C LYS A 2 -24.02 -0.80 -18.26
N GLN A 3 -24.83 -1.81 -18.53
CA GLN A 3 -25.23 -2.80 -17.49
C GLN A 3 -24.41 -4.09 -17.56
N ILE A 4 -23.76 -4.35 -18.71
CA ILE A 4 -22.96 -5.54 -18.96
C ILE A 4 -21.55 -5.09 -19.33
N TYR A 5 -20.56 -5.66 -18.67
CA TYR A 5 -19.15 -5.41 -18.88
C TYR A 5 -18.38 -6.73 -19.09
N ASP A 6 -17.19 -6.66 -19.65
CA ASP A 6 -16.26 -7.79 -19.67
C ASP A 6 -15.70 -8.03 -18.26
N VAL A 7 -15.31 -6.93 -17.60
CA VAL A 7 -14.68 -6.94 -16.27
C VAL A 7 -15.32 -5.88 -15.38
N ILE A 8 -15.65 -6.25 -14.13
CA ILE A 8 -15.99 -5.32 -13.07
C ILE A 8 -14.92 -5.41 -11.98
N VAL A 9 -14.35 -4.27 -11.62
CA VAL A 9 -13.40 -4.17 -10.50
C VAL A 9 -14.12 -3.48 -9.34
N VAL A 10 -14.15 -4.13 -8.17
CA VAL A 10 -14.79 -3.60 -6.97
C VAL A 10 -13.73 -3.14 -5.97
N GLY A 11 -13.74 -1.83 -5.69
CA GLY A 11 -12.77 -1.15 -4.83
C GLY A 11 -11.71 -0.37 -5.62
N GLY A 12 -11.70 0.95 -5.46
CA GLY A 12 -10.79 1.90 -6.11
C GLY A 12 -9.51 2.18 -5.31
N GLY A 13 -9.02 1.21 -4.54
CA GLY A 13 -7.71 1.25 -3.88
C GLY A 13 -6.55 1.02 -4.85
N PRO A 14 -5.27 1.02 -4.37
CA PRO A 14 -4.11 0.85 -5.27
C PRO A 14 -4.19 -0.40 -6.15
N ALA A 15 -4.65 -1.54 -5.60
CA ALA A 15 -4.83 -2.76 -6.38
C ALA A 15 -5.92 -2.62 -7.45
N GLY A 16 -7.10 -2.10 -7.07
CA GLY A 16 -8.23 -1.97 -8.00
C GLY A 16 -7.98 -0.96 -9.12
N ILE A 17 -7.27 0.13 -8.84
CA ILE A 17 -6.84 1.10 -9.86
C ILE A 17 -5.95 0.39 -10.90
N MET A 18 -4.93 -0.35 -10.45
CA MET A 18 -4.04 -1.07 -11.36
C MET A 18 -4.76 -2.18 -12.12
N ALA A 19 -5.70 -2.88 -11.47
CA ALA A 19 -6.51 -3.91 -12.12
C ALA A 19 -7.40 -3.32 -13.23
N ALA A 20 -8.09 -2.23 -12.95
CA ALA A 20 -8.95 -1.57 -13.93
C ALA A 20 -8.13 -0.96 -15.09
N MET A 21 -6.98 -0.33 -14.79
CA MET A 21 -6.06 0.17 -15.82
C MET A 21 -5.53 -0.97 -16.71
N ALA A 22 -5.14 -2.10 -16.13
CA ALA A 22 -4.63 -3.24 -16.87
C ALA A 22 -5.69 -3.85 -17.79
N SER A 23 -6.89 -4.04 -17.25
CA SER A 23 -8.01 -4.57 -17.99
C SER A 23 -8.42 -3.66 -19.16
N GLY A 24 -8.60 -2.36 -18.90
CA GLY A 24 -8.93 -1.36 -19.93
C GLY A 24 -7.84 -1.22 -20.99
N LYS A 25 -6.56 -1.20 -20.60
CA LYS A 25 -5.40 -1.13 -21.52
C LYS A 25 -5.33 -2.34 -22.47
N LEU A 26 -5.88 -3.49 -22.07
CA LEU A 26 -6.02 -4.68 -22.91
C LEU A 26 -7.31 -4.67 -23.78
N GLY A 27 -8.13 -3.63 -23.65
CA GLY A 27 -9.32 -3.42 -24.47
C GLY A 27 -10.60 -4.08 -23.94
N ALA A 28 -10.59 -4.58 -22.70
CA ALA A 28 -11.81 -5.10 -22.08
C ALA A 28 -12.73 -3.94 -21.66
N ASP A 29 -14.04 -4.09 -21.90
CA ASP A 29 -15.06 -3.19 -21.35
C ASP A 29 -15.02 -3.30 -19.81
N THR A 30 -14.50 -2.27 -19.13
CA THR A 30 -14.20 -2.34 -17.69
C THR A 30 -14.98 -1.29 -16.90
N LEU A 31 -15.59 -1.71 -15.79
CA LEU A 31 -16.20 -0.84 -14.78
C LEU A 31 -15.40 -0.92 -13.47
N LEU A 32 -15.02 0.24 -12.92
CA LEU A 32 -14.46 0.36 -11.57
C LEU A 32 -15.51 0.96 -10.63
N ILE A 33 -15.85 0.24 -9.55
CA ILE A 33 -16.81 0.67 -8.53
C ILE A 33 -16.06 1.07 -7.26
N GLU A 34 -16.34 2.28 -6.74
CA GLU A 34 -15.73 2.81 -5.51
C GLU A 34 -16.79 3.43 -4.58
N LYS A 35 -16.71 3.12 -3.29
CA LYS A 35 -17.62 3.65 -2.25
C LYS A 35 -17.43 5.13 -1.95
N ASN A 36 -16.21 5.63 -2.12
CA ASN A 36 -15.87 7.04 -1.91
C ASN A 36 -16.08 7.86 -3.20
N GLY A 37 -16.02 9.19 -3.09
CA GLY A 37 -16.03 10.11 -4.22
C GLY A 37 -14.64 10.34 -4.86
N PHE A 38 -13.66 9.50 -4.52
CA PHE A 38 -12.28 9.58 -4.99
C PHE A 38 -11.59 8.21 -4.92
N LEU A 39 -10.52 8.07 -5.69
CA LEU A 39 -9.71 6.85 -5.76
C LEU A 39 -8.49 6.91 -4.83
N GLY A 40 -7.87 5.76 -4.63
CA GLY A 40 -6.60 5.59 -3.94
C GLY A 40 -6.69 4.76 -2.65
N GLY A 41 -7.89 4.52 -2.11
CA GLY A 41 -8.07 3.72 -0.89
C GLY A 41 -7.09 4.13 0.22
N ALA A 42 -6.27 3.20 0.72
CA ALA A 42 -5.31 3.49 1.79
C ALA A 42 -4.32 4.61 1.43
N ALA A 43 -3.92 4.76 0.16
CA ALA A 43 -3.02 5.81 -0.28
C ALA A 43 -3.61 7.22 -0.08
N THR A 44 -4.91 7.38 -0.23
CA THR A 44 -5.59 8.68 -0.17
C THR A 44 -6.51 8.82 1.04
N ALA A 45 -7.41 7.87 1.28
CA ALA A 45 -8.37 7.91 2.38
C ALA A 45 -7.71 7.69 3.75
N SER A 46 -6.72 6.79 3.86
CA SER A 46 -6.02 6.51 5.12
C SER A 46 -4.74 7.32 5.30
N VAL A 47 -4.42 8.24 4.37
CA VAL A 47 -3.20 9.07 4.45
C VAL A 47 -1.95 8.22 4.62
N LEU A 48 -1.90 7.04 4.00
CA LEU A 48 -0.73 6.16 4.07
C LEU A 48 0.50 6.89 3.51
N GLY A 49 1.64 6.72 4.16
CA GLY A 49 2.92 7.37 3.81
C GLY A 49 3.41 7.03 2.41
N PRO A 50 4.69 7.17 2.10
CA PRO A 50 5.20 7.04 0.73
C PRO A 50 4.84 5.68 0.10
N ILE A 51 4.66 5.67 -1.22
CA ILE A 51 4.47 4.42 -1.97
C ILE A 51 5.76 3.62 -1.86
N SER A 52 5.66 2.43 -1.28
CA SER A 52 6.78 1.56 -0.96
C SER A 52 6.35 0.09 -1.09
N PRO A 53 7.28 -0.80 -1.41
CA PRO A 53 8.47 -0.60 -2.23
C PRO A 53 8.25 -1.02 -3.69
N PHE A 54 9.11 -0.54 -4.59
CA PHE A 54 9.19 -1.01 -5.98
C PHE A 54 10.52 -1.74 -6.25
N HIS A 55 11.52 -1.58 -5.37
CA HIS A 55 12.88 -2.06 -5.57
C HIS A 55 13.33 -2.98 -4.43
N TYR A 56 14.10 -3.99 -4.77
CA TYR A 56 14.84 -4.87 -3.86
C TYR A 56 16.34 -4.69 -4.11
N LYS A 57 17.07 -4.15 -3.13
CA LYS A 57 18.52 -3.92 -3.26
C LYS A 57 18.90 -3.24 -4.58
N ASP A 58 18.18 -2.18 -4.94
CA ASP A 58 18.32 -1.42 -6.19
C ASP A 58 17.82 -2.14 -7.48
N GLU A 59 17.32 -3.38 -7.41
CA GLU A 59 16.61 -4.05 -8.52
C GLU A 59 15.14 -3.63 -8.51
N GLN A 60 14.63 -3.12 -9.61
CA GLN A 60 13.21 -2.80 -9.70
C GLN A 60 12.38 -4.07 -9.92
N VAL A 61 11.57 -4.42 -8.93
CA VAL A 61 10.74 -5.62 -8.89
C VAL A 61 9.32 -5.35 -9.40
N ILE A 62 8.77 -4.16 -9.11
CA ILE A 62 7.45 -3.76 -9.56
C ILE A 62 7.59 -2.82 -10.75
N ASN A 63 7.08 -3.26 -11.90
CA ASN A 63 7.17 -2.56 -13.19
C ASN A 63 5.83 -2.61 -13.95
N GLY A 64 5.81 -2.09 -15.17
CA GLY A 64 4.62 -2.03 -16.01
C GLY A 64 3.68 -0.90 -15.62
N ILE A 65 2.38 -1.14 -15.55
CA ILE A 65 1.36 -0.13 -15.25
C ILE A 65 1.61 0.60 -13.91
N PRO A 66 2.03 -0.07 -12.82
CA PRO A 66 2.43 0.63 -11.60
C PRO A 66 3.55 1.65 -11.84
N GLN A 67 4.53 1.32 -12.68
CA GLN A 67 5.61 2.24 -13.04
C GLN A 67 5.12 3.38 -13.95
N ASP A 68 4.27 3.07 -14.95
CA ASP A 68 3.64 4.09 -15.80
C ASP A 68 2.87 5.12 -14.94
N PHE A 69 2.17 4.63 -13.90
CA PHE A 69 1.47 5.48 -12.94
C PHE A 69 2.44 6.39 -12.14
N MET A 70 3.52 5.82 -11.61
CA MET A 70 4.55 6.61 -10.92
C MET A 70 5.20 7.64 -11.83
N ASP A 71 5.49 7.29 -13.08
CA ASP A 71 6.07 8.22 -14.06
C ASP A 71 5.10 9.37 -14.39
N ARG A 72 3.80 9.08 -14.50
CA ARG A 72 2.78 10.11 -14.67
C ARG A 72 2.70 11.02 -13.43
N MET A 73 2.76 10.46 -12.22
CA MET A 73 2.80 11.23 -10.99
C MET A 73 4.01 12.18 -10.94
N VAL A 74 5.20 11.72 -11.34
CA VAL A 74 6.41 12.56 -11.42
C VAL A 74 6.23 13.68 -12.46
N LYS A 75 5.71 13.35 -13.64
CA LYS A 75 5.45 14.31 -14.71
C LYS A 75 4.48 15.42 -14.27
N GLU A 76 3.50 15.09 -13.46
CA GLU A 76 2.51 16.04 -12.92
C GLU A 76 3.00 16.77 -11.64
N ALA A 77 4.30 16.63 -11.30
CA ALA A 77 4.89 17.12 -10.05
C ALA A 77 4.12 16.67 -8.79
N GLY A 78 3.53 15.50 -8.86
CA GLY A 78 2.78 14.87 -7.77
C GLY A 78 3.57 13.77 -7.06
N SER A 79 4.82 13.50 -7.44
CA SER A 79 5.68 12.52 -6.76
C SER A 79 7.16 12.82 -6.98
N THR A 80 7.99 12.43 -6.00
CA THR A 80 9.46 12.38 -6.14
C THR A 80 9.91 11.21 -7.04
N GLY A 81 8.99 10.33 -7.43
CA GLY A 81 9.39 9.03 -7.94
C GLY A 81 10.10 8.20 -6.88
N HIS A 82 10.95 7.29 -7.31
CA HIS A 82 11.65 6.40 -6.38
C HIS A 82 12.82 7.08 -5.72
N MET A 83 12.86 7.01 -4.40
CA MET A 83 13.95 7.43 -3.54
C MET A 83 14.41 6.22 -2.71
N LYS A 84 15.60 6.29 -2.13
CA LYS A 84 16.23 5.19 -1.39
C LYS A 84 16.62 5.65 0.01
N THR A 85 16.36 4.81 1.01
CA THR A 85 16.92 4.99 2.35
C THR A 85 18.41 4.65 2.35
N LEU A 86 19.21 5.38 3.12
CA LEU A 86 20.65 5.11 3.32
C LEU A 86 20.91 4.15 4.49
N ASP A 87 19.87 3.73 5.15
CA ASP A 87 19.92 2.93 6.36
C ASP A 87 20.54 1.55 6.16
N PRO A 88 21.43 1.09 7.09
CA PRO A 88 21.97 -0.26 7.13
C PRO A 88 20.96 -1.34 7.53
N TYR A 89 19.77 -1.01 8.06
CA TYR A 89 18.67 -1.99 8.23
C TYR A 89 18.16 -2.55 6.90
N GLY A 90 18.68 -1.99 5.83
CA GLY A 90 18.99 -2.62 4.56
C GLY A 90 17.88 -3.44 3.95
N SER A 91 16.62 -2.99 3.98
CA SER A 91 15.62 -3.54 3.08
C SER A 91 15.95 -3.14 1.63
N GLY A 92 16.80 -2.11 1.41
CA GLY A 92 17.07 -1.57 0.08
C GLY A 92 15.81 -1.03 -0.60
N ASP A 93 14.83 -0.64 0.22
CA ASP A 93 13.49 -0.29 -0.21
C ASP A 93 13.44 1.06 -0.89
N SER A 94 12.68 1.14 -1.97
CA SER A 94 12.34 2.43 -2.52
C SER A 94 11.10 3.02 -1.86
N LEU A 95 11.15 4.32 -1.64
CA LEU A 95 10.06 5.15 -1.15
C LEU A 95 9.72 6.18 -2.24
N GLY A 96 8.45 6.30 -2.58
CA GLY A 96 7.97 7.36 -3.48
C GLY A 96 7.07 8.32 -2.71
N PHE A 97 7.56 9.50 -2.35
CA PHE A 97 6.71 10.53 -1.76
C PHE A 97 5.72 11.03 -2.80
N TYR A 98 4.49 11.29 -2.41
CA TYR A 98 3.44 11.68 -3.33
C TYR A 98 2.42 12.63 -2.72
N ASP A 99 1.89 13.49 -3.58
CA ASP A 99 0.74 14.33 -3.32
C ASP A 99 -0.55 13.52 -3.53
N ARG A 100 -1.37 13.43 -2.50
CA ARG A 100 -2.62 12.65 -2.51
C ARG A 100 -3.67 13.20 -3.48
N GLU A 101 -3.72 14.51 -3.65
CA GLU A 101 -4.66 15.13 -4.59
C GLU A 101 -4.24 14.87 -6.04
N LYS A 102 -2.93 14.95 -6.32
CA LYS A 102 -2.38 14.53 -7.61
C LYS A 102 -2.58 13.04 -7.87
N TYR A 103 -2.45 12.19 -6.83
CA TYR A 103 -2.75 10.76 -6.95
C TYR A 103 -4.19 10.51 -7.42
N LYS A 104 -5.18 11.16 -6.77
CA LYS A 104 -6.60 11.08 -7.14
C LYS A 104 -6.81 11.51 -8.59
N TYR A 105 -6.22 12.63 -8.99
CA TYR A 105 -6.32 13.19 -10.35
C TYR A 105 -5.71 12.24 -11.38
N VAL A 106 -4.46 11.83 -11.20
CA VAL A 106 -3.73 10.97 -12.15
C VAL A 106 -4.43 9.62 -12.30
N ALA A 107 -4.96 9.05 -11.21
CA ALA A 107 -5.70 7.80 -11.26
C ALA A 107 -6.94 7.90 -12.18
N VAL A 108 -7.71 8.99 -12.06
CA VAL A 108 -8.89 9.21 -12.92
C VAL A 108 -8.49 9.40 -14.38
N GLU A 109 -7.49 10.25 -14.65
CA GLU A 109 -7.05 10.53 -16.02
C GLU A 109 -6.57 9.27 -16.73
N MET A 110 -5.71 8.48 -16.07
CA MET A 110 -5.20 7.24 -16.69
C MET A 110 -6.29 6.18 -16.88
N LEU A 111 -7.25 6.04 -15.96
CA LEU A 111 -8.39 5.14 -16.14
C LEU A 111 -9.22 5.55 -17.34
N LYS A 112 -9.49 6.85 -17.51
CA LYS A 112 -10.23 7.37 -18.67
C LYS A 112 -9.46 7.20 -19.97
N GLU A 113 -8.15 7.41 -19.98
CA GLU A 113 -7.29 7.15 -21.15
C GLU A 113 -7.38 5.68 -21.61
N PHE A 114 -7.59 4.75 -20.67
CA PHE A 114 -7.77 3.32 -20.98
C PHE A 114 -9.22 2.89 -21.15
N GLY A 115 -10.17 3.83 -21.25
CA GLY A 115 -11.57 3.55 -21.53
C GLY A 115 -12.35 2.94 -20.38
N VAL A 116 -11.88 3.07 -19.13
CA VAL A 116 -12.56 2.52 -17.95
C VAL A 116 -13.71 3.43 -17.52
N ASP A 117 -14.89 2.85 -17.32
CA ASP A 117 -16.00 3.49 -16.64
C ASP A 117 -15.77 3.49 -15.12
N ILE A 118 -16.11 4.60 -14.45
CA ILE A 118 -15.93 4.77 -13.00
C ILE A 118 -17.29 5.07 -12.38
N LEU A 119 -17.67 4.31 -11.34
CA LEU A 119 -18.85 4.51 -10.52
C LEU A 119 -18.44 4.84 -9.07
N TYR A 120 -18.60 6.08 -8.67
CA TYR A 120 -18.35 6.56 -7.31
C TYR A 120 -19.57 6.44 -6.41
N HIS A 121 -19.35 6.63 -5.10
CA HIS A 121 -20.39 6.67 -4.06
C HIS A 121 -21.30 5.44 -4.06
N SER A 122 -20.74 4.28 -4.42
CA SER A 122 -21.49 3.04 -4.62
C SER A 122 -20.89 1.90 -3.81
N MET A 123 -21.66 1.40 -2.87
CA MET A 123 -21.34 0.22 -2.07
C MET A 123 -21.97 -1.02 -2.69
N ILE A 124 -21.40 -2.20 -2.46
CA ILE A 124 -22.02 -3.44 -2.88
C ILE A 124 -23.15 -3.80 -1.91
N ASP A 125 -24.35 -3.94 -2.46
CA ASP A 125 -25.55 -4.37 -1.74
C ASP A 125 -25.67 -5.90 -1.76
N SER A 126 -25.63 -6.51 -2.95
CA SER A 126 -25.72 -7.95 -3.15
C SER A 126 -24.89 -8.43 -4.33
N VAL A 127 -24.70 -9.74 -4.42
CA VAL A 127 -24.01 -10.43 -5.52
C VAL A 127 -24.91 -11.49 -6.13
N ASP A 128 -24.82 -11.69 -7.44
CA ASP A 128 -25.51 -12.78 -8.15
C ASP A 128 -24.57 -13.98 -8.22
N CYS A 129 -24.57 -14.77 -7.19
CA CYS A 129 -23.72 -15.95 -7.05
C CYS A 129 -24.58 -17.19 -6.78
N ASP A 130 -24.76 -18.02 -7.79
CA ASP A 130 -25.51 -19.28 -7.69
C ASP A 130 -24.57 -20.47 -7.92
N ASN A 131 -24.65 -21.47 -7.04
CA ASN A 131 -23.79 -22.65 -7.07
C ASN A 131 -22.29 -22.29 -7.22
N PHE A 132 -21.81 -21.30 -6.47
CA PHE A 132 -20.46 -20.75 -6.54
C PHE A 132 -20.09 -20.12 -7.90
N LYS A 133 -21.03 -19.79 -8.74
CA LYS A 133 -20.80 -19.06 -9.98
C LYS A 133 -21.27 -17.61 -9.84
N LEU A 134 -20.31 -16.68 -9.79
CA LEU A 134 -20.57 -15.25 -9.75
C LEU A 134 -20.76 -14.71 -11.16
N THR A 135 -21.85 -13.98 -11.39
CA THR A 135 -22.21 -13.43 -12.71
C THR A 135 -22.54 -11.95 -12.70
N GLY A 136 -22.77 -11.37 -11.51
CA GLY A 136 -23.15 -9.97 -11.39
C GLY A 136 -23.21 -9.50 -9.94
N LEU A 137 -23.57 -8.25 -9.78
CA LEU A 137 -23.73 -7.61 -8.48
C LEU A 137 -24.71 -6.42 -8.57
N THR A 138 -25.24 -6.06 -7.41
CA THR A 138 -26.07 -4.85 -7.26
C THR A 138 -25.34 -3.89 -6.32
N THR A 139 -25.27 -2.63 -6.72
CA THR A 139 -24.74 -1.54 -5.88
C THR A 139 -25.87 -0.76 -5.21
N VAL A 140 -25.56 -0.12 -4.10
CA VAL A 140 -26.43 0.86 -3.44
C VAL A 140 -25.69 2.19 -3.24
N SER A 141 -26.33 3.30 -3.63
CA SER A 141 -25.84 4.65 -3.37
C SER A 141 -26.37 5.21 -2.05
N LYS A 142 -25.80 6.33 -1.59
CA LYS A 142 -26.30 7.07 -0.42
C LYS A 142 -27.78 7.49 -0.57
N GLY A 143 -28.23 7.75 -1.81
CA GLY A 143 -29.62 8.12 -2.12
C GLY A 143 -30.58 6.93 -2.12
N GLY A 144 -30.08 5.70 -2.00
CA GLY A 144 -30.88 4.48 -2.06
C GLY A 144 -31.04 3.92 -3.48
N ASP A 145 -30.43 4.56 -4.49
CA ASP A 145 -30.45 4.01 -5.86
C ASP A 145 -29.73 2.68 -5.88
N ARG A 146 -30.35 1.70 -6.53
CA ARG A 146 -29.78 0.39 -6.78
C ARG A 146 -29.52 0.20 -8.25
N LEU A 147 -28.27 -0.11 -8.60
CA LEU A 147 -27.85 -0.36 -9.98
C LEU A 147 -27.29 -1.78 -10.06
N HIS A 148 -27.80 -2.53 -11.02
CA HIS A 148 -27.37 -3.89 -11.28
C HIS A 148 -26.41 -3.94 -12.46
N PHE A 149 -25.33 -4.71 -12.30
CA PHE A 149 -24.30 -4.92 -13.31
C PHE A 149 -23.93 -6.40 -13.41
N SER A 150 -23.68 -6.86 -14.64
CA SER A 150 -23.18 -8.21 -14.93
C SER A 150 -21.81 -8.15 -15.58
N ALA A 151 -20.97 -9.15 -15.34
CA ALA A 151 -19.67 -9.27 -15.99
C ALA A 151 -19.27 -10.73 -16.22
N HIS A 152 -18.33 -10.93 -17.14
CA HIS A 152 -17.71 -12.25 -17.31
C HIS A 152 -16.78 -12.56 -16.14
N VAL A 153 -15.99 -11.55 -15.67
CA VAL A 153 -15.12 -11.67 -14.51
C VAL A 153 -15.32 -10.47 -13.60
N ILE A 154 -15.39 -10.72 -12.29
CA ILE A 154 -15.38 -9.69 -11.25
C ILE A 154 -14.06 -9.79 -10.49
N VAL A 155 -13.41 -8.65 -10.26
CA VAL A 155 -12.18 -8.54 -9.48
C VAL A 155 -12.53 -7.96 -8.11
N ASP A 156 -12.32 -8.74 -7.03
CA ASP A 156 -12.48 -8.28 -5.66
C ASP A 156 -11.22 -7.56 -5.20
N ALA A 157 -11.22 -6.24 -5.31
CA ALA A 157 -10.19 -5.33 -4.84
C ALA A 157 -10.63 -4.51 -3.62
N THR A 158 -11.64 -4.98 -2.88
CA THR A 158 -12.19 -4.32 -1.68
C THR A 158 -11.18 -4.23 -0.54
N GLY A 159 -10.14 -5.06 -0.59
CA GLY A 159 -9.11 -5.21 0.44
C GLY A 159 -9.52 -6.14 1.57
N ASP A 160 -10.82 -6.39 1.73
CA ASP A 160 -11.40 -7.19 2.81
C ASP A 160 -12.09 -8.47 2.29
N GLY A 161 -12.06 -8.73 0.96
CA GLY A 161 -12.66 -9.90 0.33
C GLY A 161 -14.20 -9.91 0.36
N ASP A 162 -14.80 -8.73 0.28
CA ASP A 162 -16.23 -8.55 0.50
C ASP A 162 -17.09 -9.28 -0.54
N ILE A 163 -16.62 -9.41 -1.79
CA ILE A 163 -17.34 -10.14 -2.84
C ILE A 163 -17.23 -11.64 -2.60
N ALA A 164 -16.00 -12.14 -2.32
CA ALA A 164 -15.77 -13.55 -2.05
C ALA A 164 -16.63 -14.07 -0.89
N VAL A 165 -16.68 -13.32 0.21
CA VAL A 165 -17.48 -13.68 1.40
C VAL A 165 -18.98 -13.66 1.12
N ARG A 166 -19.48 -12.70 0.32
CA ARG A 166 -20.89 -12.65 -0.09
C ARG A 166 -21.28 -13.84 -0.98
N CYS A 167 -20.31 -14.41 -1.70
CA CYS A 167 -20.51 -15.66 -2.48
C CYS A 167 -20.37 -16.93 -1.63
N GLY A 168 -20.01 -16.82 -0.34
CA GLY A 168 -19.86 -17.96 0.57
C GLY A 168 -18.48 -18.63 0.55
N GLU A 169 -17.42 -17.92 0.08
CA GLU A 169 -16.06 -18.45 0.14
C GLU A 169 -15.53 -18.50 1.58
N ASN A 170 -14.70 -19.48 1.85
CA ASN A 170 -14.02 -19.61 3.12
C ASN A 170 -12.92 -18.58 3.29
N TYR A 171 -12.68 -18.19 4.52
CA TYR A 171 -11.62 -17.24 4.87
C TYR A 171 -11.11 -17.46 6.31
N CYS A 172 -9.88 -17.01 6.57
CA CYS A 172 -9.37 -16.81 7.91
C CYS A 172 -9.40 -15.32 8.28
N ILE A 173 -9.41 -15.03 9.58
CA ILE A 173 -9.37 -13.66 10.11
C ILE A 173 -8.10 -13.51 10.94
N GLY A 174 -7.25 -12.56 10.57
CA GLY A 174 -6.05 -12.23 11.31
C GLY A 174 -5.13 -13.45 11.52
N ASP A 175 -4.46 -13.50 12.67
CA ASP A 175 -3.63 -14.65 13.06
C ASP A 175 -4.48 -15.91 13.18
N PRO A 176 -4.04 -17.05 12.60
CA PRO A 176 -4.85 -18.27 12.55
C PRO A 176 -5.04 -18.97 13.91
N VAL A 177 -4.25 -18.62 14.93
CA VAL A 177 -4.29 -19.24 16.26
C VAL A 177 -5.10 -18.41 17.24
N GLU A 178 -4.81 -17.11 17.32
CA GLU A 178 -5.42 -16.19 18.29
C GLU A 178 -6.51 -15.31 17.68
N HIS A 179 -6.67 -15.33 16.36
CA HIS A 179 -7.59 -14.46 15.60
C HIS A 179 -7.41 -12.99 15.90
N LYS A 180 -6.17 -12.58 16.19
CA LYS A 180 -5.80 -11.21 16.43
C LYS A 180 -5.33 -10.54 15.15
N PHE A 181 -5.57 -9.24 15.04
CA PHE A 181 -5.20 -8.43 13.87
C PHE A 181 -3.95 -7.60 14.14
N SER A 182 -3.15 -7.38 13.11
CA SER A 182 -2.13 -6.33 13.16
C SER A 182 -2.77 -4.99 13.48
N PRO A 183 -2.22 -4.19 14.42
CA PRO A 183 -2.78 -2.89 14.79
C PRO A 183 -2.97 -1.97 13.58
N SER A 184 -4.09 -1.28 13.55
CA SER A 184 -4.39 -0.24 12.55
C SER A 184 -3.78 1.10 12.95
N SER A 185 -3.74 2.06 12.01
CA SER A 185 -3.22 3.41 12.27
C SER A 185 -4.14 4.48 11.70
N ALA A 186 -4.28 5.58 12.43
CA ALA A 186 -4.78 6.85 11.94
C ALA A 186 -3.58 7.75 11.61
N MET A 187 -3.27 7.94 10.34
CA MET A 187 -2.15 8.75 9.89
C MET A 187 -2.58 10.19 9.64
N PHE A 188 -1.64 11.12 9.77
CA PHE A 188 -1.92 12.55 9.61
C PHE A 188 -0.68 13.30 9.12
N GLU A 189 -0.88 14.55 8.70
CA GLU A 189 0.18 15.49 8.38
C GLU A 189 0.03 16.78 9.15
N MET A 190 1.18 17.36 9.48
CA MET A 190 1.27 18.72 10.00
C MET A 190 1.99 19.61 8.99
N ALA A 191 1.51 20.85 8.85
CA ALA A 191 2.09 21.88 8.02
C ALA A 191 2.61 23.05 8.86
N ASN A 192 3.30 23.98 8.20
CA ASN A 192 4.00 25.11 8.83
C ASN A 192 5.03 24.67 9.87
N VAL A 193 5.71 23.56 9.57
CA VAL A 193 6.81 23.01 10.36
C VAL A 193 8.12 23.66 9.90
N ASP A 194 8.93 24.14 10.82
CA ASP A 194 10.31 24.51 10.55
C ASP A 194 11.17 23.23 10.46
N THR A 195 11.17 22.64 9.25
CA THR A 195 11.86 21.37 9.00
C THR A 195 13.38 21.45 9.19
N GLU A 196 13.98 22.62 8.99
CA GLU A 196 15.42 22.81 9.26
C GLU A 196 15.72 22.76 10.76
N LYS A 197 14.85 23.35 11.59
CA LYS A 197 14.98 23.28 13.03
C LYS A 197 14.75 21.86 13.56
N VAL A 198 13.76 21.14 13.01
CA VAL A 198 13.56 19.70 13.31
C VAL A 198 14.80 18.89 12.96
N PHE A 199 15.33 19.11 11.76
CA PHE A 199 16.53 18.42 11.28
C PHE A 199 17.75 18.66 12.17
N ARG A 200 17.96 19.93 12.57
CA ARG A 200 19.05 20.29 13.51
C ARG A 200 18.88 19.59 14.85
N TYR A 201 17.66 19.56 15.40
CA TYR A 201 17.40 18.83 16.63
C TYR A 201 17.76 17.34 16.50
N ILE A 202 17.40 16.72 15.38
CA ILE A 202 17.71 15.32 15.08
C ILE A 202 19.23 15.12 15.03
N GLN A 203 19.97 15.96 14.32
CA GLN A 203 21.42 15.87 14.22
C GLN A 203 22.12 15.97 15.60
N GLU A 204 21.61 16.83 16.47
CA GLU A 204 22.16 17.04 17.82
C GLU A 204 21.76 15.96 18.84
N ASN A 205 20.75 15.11 18.52
CA ASN A 205 20.18 14.13 19.44
C ASN A 205 19.97 12.75 18.77
N GLN A 206 20.89 12.30 17.93
CA GLN A 206 20.75 11.03 17.19
C GLN A 206 20.50 9.82 18.10
N GLU A 207 21.09 9.82 19.30
CA GLU A 207 20.90 8.77 20.30
C GLU A 207 19.47 8.68 20.87
N ASP A 208 18.63 9.68 20.61
CA ASP A 208 17.20 9.70 20.98
C ASP A 208 16.30 9.01 19.96
N PHE A 209 16.92 8.54 18.86
CA PHE A 209 16.24 7.84 17.76
C PHE A 209 16.64 6.36 17.77
N GLU A 210 15.63 5.50 17.61
CA GLU A 210 15.81 4.06 17.45
C GLU A 210 16.19 3.71 16.01
N PHE A 211 15.65 4.49 15.08
CA PHE A 211 15.88 4.37 13.67
C PHE A 211 15.94 5.77 13.06
N LEU A 212 16.86 5.99 12.15
CA LEU A 212 17.04 7.27 11.47
C LEU A 212 17.75 7.06 10.14
N SER A 213 17.19 7.53 9.05
CA SER A 213 17.81 7.43 7.74
C SER A 213 17.53 8.65 6.88
N ASP A 214 18.57 9.17 6.22
CA ASP A 214 18.39 10.02 5.06
C ASP A 214 17.76 9.24 3.91
N ILE A 215 17.01 9.95 3.06
CA ILE A 215 16.37 9.39 1.88
C ILE A 215 16.87 10.15 0.67
N VAL A 216 17.53 9.44 -0.23
CA VAL A 216 18.21 10.00 -1.40
C VAL A 216 17.51 9.63 -2.70
N PRO A 217 17.54 10.48 -3.74
CA PRO A 217 16.89 10.20 -5.01
C PRO A 217 17.56 9.03 -5.75
N MET A 218 16.73 8.25 -6.45
CA MET A 218 17.16 7.24 -7.41
C MET A 218 17.00 7.74 -8.86
N ARG A 219 16.33 8.88 -9.04
CA ARG A 219 16.10 9.57 -10.31
C ARG A 219 15.87 11.07 -10.08
N GLU A 220 15.93 11.84 -11.15
CA GLU A 220 15.55 13.26 -11.11
C GLU A 220 14.05 13.42 -10.91
N PHE A 221 13.65 14.46 -10.20
CA PHE A 221 12.27 14.86 -9.97
C PHE A 221 12.14 16.39 -9.94
N ASP A 222 10.92 16.91 -9.88
CA ASP A 222 10.61 18.34 -9.98
C ASP A 222 11.29 19.15 -8.88
N ASP A 223 11.91 20.28 -9.25
CA ASP A 223 12.62 21.15 -8.31
C ASP A 223 11.72 21.70 -7.19
N ARG A 224 10.42 21.82 -7.43
CA ARG A 224 9.45 22.26 -6.41
C ARG A 224 9.31 21.28 -5.25
N LEU A 225 9.72 20.03 -5.43
CA LEU A 225 9.68 18.96 -4.43
C LEU A 225 11.05 18.73 -3.77
N LYS A 226 12.09 19.50 -4.19
CA LYS A 226 13.43 19.36 -3.62
C LYS A 226 13.45 19.85 -2.18
N GLN A 227 13.80 18.99 -1.28
CA GLN A 227 14.09 19.24 0.12
C GLN A 227 14.96 18.09 0.65
N HIS A 228 15.45 18.21 1.87
CA HIS A 228 16.11 17.12 2.54
C HIS A 228 15.03 16.12 3.03
N TYR A 229 15.04 14.91 2.50
CA TYR A 229 14.13 13.85 2.92
C TYR A 229 14.77 12.92 3.93
N PHE A 230 14.04 12.60 5.00
CA PHE A 230 14.46 11.63 6.01
C PHE A 230 13.26 10.86 6.55
N VAL A 231 13.55 9.75 7.21
CA VAL A 231 12.60 9.00 8.05
C VAL A 231 13.25 8.74 9.39
N GLY A 232 12.49 8.86 10.46
CA GLY A 232 12.99 8.58 11.81
C GLY A 232 11.90 8.08 12.74
N GLN A 233 12.32 7.25 13.70
CA GLN A 233 11.54 6.83 14.85
C GLN A 233 12.30 7.25 16.10
N GLY A 234 11.77 8.21 16.86
CA GLY A 234 12.51 8.77 17.98
C GLY A 234 11.72 9.74 18.83
N PHE A 235 12.39 10.79 19.32
CA PHE A 235 11.91 11.75 20.31
C PHE A 235 11.62 11.10 21.67
N LYS A 236 12.31 10.01 22.02
CA LYS A 236 12.04 9.19 23.23
C LYS A 236 12.13 10.00 24.52
N LYS A 237 13.13 10.87 24.65
CA LYS A 237 13.31 11.76 25.81
C LYS A 237 12.16 12.74 25.96
N LEU A 238 11.69 13.31 24.83
CA LEU A 238 10.58 14.26 24.84
C LEU A 238 9.24 13.56 25.10
N VAL A 239 9.01 12.39 24.50
CA VAL A 239 7.85 11.54 24.77
C VAL A 239 7.78 11.19 26.25
N LYS A 240 8.86 10.69 26.84
CA LYS A 240 8.93 10.38 28.27
C LYS A 240 8.58 11.59 29.14
N LYS A 241 9.16 12.75 28.84
CA LYS A 241 8.89 14.00 29.56
C LYS A 241 7.42 14.41 29.48
N ALA A 242 6.80 14.29 28.31
CA ALA A 242 5.40 14.66 28.11
C ALA A 242 4.44 13.70 28.81
N VAL A 243 4.74 12.39 28.80
CA VAL A 243 3.95 11.37 29.51
C VAL A 243 4.03 11.59 31.03
N GLU A 244 5.25 11.83 31.57
CA GLU A 244 5.44 12.12 33.00
C GLU A 244 4.74 13.42 33.45
N ALA A 245 4.59 14.40 32.55
CA ALA A 245 3.87 15.63 32.80
C ALA A 245 2.34 15.49 32.67
N GLY A 246 1.84 14.36 32.14
CA GLY A 246 0.44 14.15 31.86
C GLY A 246 -0.08 14.88 30.60
N ASP A 247 0.82 15.37 29.74
CA ASP A 247 0.52 16.10 28.51
C ASP A 247 0.36 15.17 27.28
N LEU A 248 0.79 13.92 27.40
CA LEU A 248 0.72 12.92 26.32
C LEU A 248 0.17 11.61 26.87
N GLU A 249 -1.00 11.21 26.41
CA GLU A 249 -1.52 9.86 26.57
C GLU A 249 -1.14 9.05 25.33
N PHE A 250 -0.12 8.21 25.45
CA PHE A 250 0.52 7.57 24.31
C PHE A 250 1.00 6.16 24.65
N GLY A 251 0.50 5.18 23.92
CA GLY A 251 0.87 3.77 24.12
C GLY A 251 2.25 3.39 23.56
N ARG A 252 3.05 4.35 23.07
CA ARG A 252 4.38 4.15 22.48
C ARG A 252 5.39 5.03 23.19
N ASP A 253 6.67 4.65 23.07
CA ASP A 253 7.80 5.42 23.61
C ASP A 253 8.47 6.36 22.59
N SER A 254 8.03 6.30 21.35
CA SER A 254 8.64 6.99 20.21
C SER A 254 7.63 7.34 19.13
N VAL A 255 7.93 8.34 18.31
CA VAL A 255 7.10 8.81 17.20
C VAL A 255 7.80 8.52 15.87
N ILE A 256 7.10 7.94 14.90
CA ILE A 256 7.60 7.77 13.55
C ILE A 256 7.19 8.99 12.71
N VAL A 257 8.20 9.66 12.15
CA VAL A 257 8.04 10.86 11.33
C VAL A 257 8.78 10.72 10.01
N LEU A 258 8.21 11.31 8.97
CA LEU A 258 8.82 11.48 7.65
C LEU A 258 8.54 12.89 7.16
N ASN A 259 9.29 13.38 6.18
CA ASN A 259 8.84 14.56 5.44
C ASN A 259 7.48 14.29 4.77
N GLY A 260 6.66 15.33 4.68
CA GLY A 260 5.61 15.37 3.68
C GLY A 260 6.20 15.62 2.29
N ILE A 261 5.40 15.53 1.25
CA ILE A 261 5.90 15.81 -0.11
C ILE A 261 6.17 17.31 -0.34
N HIS A 262 5.39 18.17 0.31
CA HIS A 262 5.57 19.62 0.21
C HIS A 262 6.56 20.13 1.27
N PRO A 263 7.37 21.14 0.96
CA PRO A 263 8.23 21.78 1.97
C PRO A 263 7.45 22.22 3.21
N ASN A 264 8.10 22.16 4.35
CA ASN A 264 7.51 22.53 5.65
C ASN A 264 6.29 21.70 6.07
N THR A 265 6.20 20.46 5.57
CA THR A 265 5.21 19.48 6.01
C THR A 265 5.88 18.23 6.54
N MET A 266 5.25 17.62 7.55
CA MET A 266 5.70 16.36 8.16
C MET A 266 4.56 15.37 8.21
N HIS A 267 4.84 14.11 7.88
CA HIS A 267 3.91 13.01 7.91
C HIS A 267 4.16 12.10 9.11
N PHE A 268 3.07 11.60 9.72
CA PHE A 268 3.12 10.84 10.97
C PHE A 268 2.47 9.47 10.84
N ASN A 269 3.23 8.43 11.18
CA ASN A 269 2.75 7.08 11.45
C ASN A 269 2.94 6.79 12.95
N ALA A 270 2.21 7.51 13.80
CA ALA A 270 2.43 7.54 15.23
C ALA A 270 1.33 6.85 16.04
N THR A 271 0.10 6.79 15.54
CA THR A 271 -1.03 6.20 16.27
C THR A 271 -1.01 4.67 16.21
N ARG A 272 -1.65 4.01 17.18
CA ARG A 272 -1.78 2.57 17.23
C ARG A 272 -3.16 2.17 17.75
N ILE A 273 -3.95 1.49 16.93
CA ILE A 273 -5.30 1.06 17.25
C ILE A 273 -5.31 -0.48 17.22
N CYS A 274 -5.45 -1.07 18.40
CA CYS A 274 -5.40 -2.52 18.61
C CYS A 274 -6.81 -3.12 18.67
N GLY A 275 -6.90 -4.44 18.41
CA GLY A 275 -8.14 -5.20 18.56
C GLY A 275 -9.24 -4.84 17.54
N LEU A 276 -8.90 -4.10 16.47
CA LEU A 276 -9.86 -3.73 15.44
C LEU A 276 -10.16 -4.89 14.51
N ASP A 277 -11.40 -5.38 14.58
CA ASP A 277 -12.02 -6.08 13.46
C ASP A 277 -12.68 -5.04 12.55
N ALA A 278 -12.02 -4.68 11.45
CA ALA A 278 -12.52 -3.65 10.53
C ALA A 278 -13.71 -4.13 9.68
N THR A 279 -14.10 -5.39 9.77
CA THR A 279 -15.33 -5.92 9.16
C THR A 279 -16.57 -5.70 10.05
N ASP A 280 -16.37 -5.37 11.32
CA ASP A 280 -17.41 -4.95 12.25
C ASP A 280 -17.54 -3.42 12.25
N VAL A 281 -18.70 -2.92 11.82
CA VAL A 281 -18.94 -1.47 11.69
C VAL A 281 -18.91 -0.73 13.03
N VAL A 282 -19.30 -1.38 14.14
CA VAL A 282 -19.27 -0.75 15.46
C VAL A 282 -17.84 -0.58 15.93
N LYS A 283 -17.04 -1.64 15.88
CA LYS A 283 -15.60 -1.58 16.22
C LYS A 283 -14.84 -0.62 15.33
N ARG A 284 -15.17 -0.58 14.03
CA ARG A 284 -14.59 0.39 13.10
C ARG A 284 -14.92 1.83 13.50
N THR A 285 -16.17 2.10 13.92
CA THR A 285 -16.56 3.42 14.40
C THR A 285 -15.81 3.83 15.67
N GLU A 286 -15.70 2.93 16.64
CA GLU A 286 -14.94 3.16 17.88
C GLU A 286 -13.47 3.47 17.56
N SER A 287 -12.88 2.76 16.61
CA SER A 287 -11.50 2.95 16.17
C SER A 287 -11.28 4.29 15.46
N GLU A 288 -12.23 4.76 14.66
CA GLU A 288 -12.17 6.11 14.07
C GLU A 288 -12.20 7.20 15.16
N ILE A 289 -13.01 7.03 16.20
CA ILE A 289 -13.08 7.96 17.34
C ILE A 289 -11.75 7.95 18.11
N ASP A 290 -11.24 6.78 18.44
CA ASP A 290 -9.96 6.64 19.15
C ASP A 290 -8.79 7.20 18.32
N GLY A 291 -8.75 6.90 17.02
CA GLY A 291 -7.73 7.44 16.10
C GLY A 291 -7.70 8.98 16.12
N ARG A 292 -8.86 9.66 16.16
CA ARG A 292 -8.92 11.13 16.27
C ARG A 292 -8.34 11.65 17.59
N ARG A 293 -8.62 10.95 18.70
CA ARG A 293 -8.04 11.31 20.01
C ARG A 293 -6.53 11.17 20.01
N GLN A 294 -6.00 10.07 19.46
CA GLN A 294 -4.57 9.84 19.37
C GLN A 294 -3.88 10.87 18.46
N ILE A 295 -4.47 11.23 17.30
CA ILE A 295 -3.93 12.30 16.45
C ILE A 295 -3.84 13.62 17.23
N ASN A 296 -4.90 14.01 17.92
CA ASN A 296 -4.89 15.26 18.70
C ASN A 296 -3.80 15.23 19.79
N SER A 297 -3.71 14.15 20.56
CA SER A 297 -2.71 14.00 21.62
C SER A 297 -1.28 14.10 21.08
N VAL A 298 -0.98 13.40 19.97
CA VAL A 298 0.36 13.43 19.34
C VAL A 298 0.65 14.81 18.75
N SER A 299 -0.30 15.46 18.09
CA SER A 299 -0.08 16.77 17.49
C SER A 299 0.18 17.87 18.54
N GLU A 300 -0.56 17.88 19.64
CA GLU A 300 -0.32 18.78 20.77
C GLU A 300 1.07 18.53 21.40
N PHE A 301 1.47 17.26 21.56
CA PHE A 301 2.81 16.92 21.99
C PHE A 301 3.89 17.49 21.06
N MET A 302 3.73 17.32 19.73
CA MET A 302 4.70 17.85 18.76
C MET A 302 4.83 19.37 18.90
N ILE A 303 3.70 20.09 18.96
CA ILE A 303 3.69 21.56 19.07
C ILE A 303 4.36 22.04 20.37
N LYS A 304 4.11 21.37 21.48
CA LYS A 304 4.56 21.80 22.80
C LYS A 304 6.00 21.41 23.11
N TYR A 305 6.47 20.27 22.59
CA TYR A 305 7.72 19.66 23.04
C TYR A 305 8.82 19.60 21.98
N VAL A 306 8.44 19.52 20.69
CA VAL A 306 9.42 19.25 19.62
C VAL A 306 9.84 20.54 18.92
N PRO A 307 11.16 20.89 18.94
CA PRO A 307 11.65 22.06 18.25
C PRO A 307 11.31 22.04 16.75
N GLY A 308 10.79 23.14 16.24
CA GLY A 308 10.37 23.31 14.85
C GLY A 308 8.85 23.13 14.63
N PHE A 309 8.10 22.69 15.66
CA PHE A 309 6.65 22.53 15.58
C PHE A 309 5.85 23.62 16.28
N GLU A 310 6.48 24.65 16.84
CA GLU A 310 5.86 25.66 17.68
C GLU A 310 4.69 26.42 16.97
N ASN A 311 4.76 26.51 15.65
CA ASN A 311 3.73 27.17 14.82
C ASN A 311 3.02 26.18 13.88
N ALA A 312 3.26 24.89 14.04
CA ALA A 312 2.67 23.87 13.18
C ALA A 312 1.18 23.64 13.50
N PHE A 313 0.48 23.10 12.54
CA PHE A 313 -0.92 22.69 12.71
C PHE A 313 -1.20 21.43 11.91
N VAL A 314 -2.19 20.65 12.30
CA VAL A 314 -2.65 19.47 11.57
C VAL A 314 -3.31 19.92 10.26
N SER A 315 -2.71 19.61 9.13
CA SER A 315 -3.19 19.99 7.80
C SER A 315 -4.07 18.92 7.16
N VAL A 316 -3.77 17.65 7.44
CA VAL A 316 -4.50 16.51 6.87
C VAL A 316 -4.67 15.42 7.93
N THR A 317 -5.85 14.83 8.00
CA THR A 317 -6.11 13.59 8.73
C THR A 317 -6.74 12.55 7.82
N ASN A 318 -6.64 11.28 8.19
CA ASN A 318 -7.30 10.20 7.46
C ASN A 318 -8.81 10.39 7.38
N ALA A 319 -9.42 10.07 6.24
CA ALA A 319 -10.89 9.95 6.10
C ALA A 319 -11.38 8.58 6.60
N GLU A 320 -10.53 7.57 6.53
CA GLU A 320 -10.75 6.21 7.02
C GLU A 320 -9.49 5.69 7.70
N ILE A 321 -9.67 4.92 8.78
CA ILE A 321 -8.58 4.20 9.46
C ILE A 321 -7.77 3.38 8.46
N GLY A 322 -6.45 3.41 8.59
CA GLY A 322 -5.52 2.58 7.84
C GLY A 322 -5.53 1.15 8.36
N VAL A 323 -6.40 0.33 7.80
CA VAL A 323 -6.56 -1.09 8.15
C VAL A 323 -5.44 -1.90 7.50
N ARG A 324 -4.64 -2.59 8.34
CA ARG A 324 -3.57 -3.45 7.84
C ARG A 324 -4.07 -4.82 7.42
N GLU A 325 -4.93 -5.43 8.21
CA GLU A 325 -5.32 -6.83 8.07
C GLU A 325 -6.80 -7.04 8.42
N THR A 326 -7.46 -7.91 7.66
CA THR A 326 -8.82 -8.39 7.93
C THR A 326 -8.94 -9.86 7.54
N ARG A 327 -9.66 -10.17 6.46
CA ARG A 327 -9.88 -11.51 5.94
C ARG A 327 -8.79 -11.91 4.96
N HIS A 328 -8.36 -13.15 5.08
CA HIS A 328 -7.53 -13.86 4.11
C HIS A 328 -8.42 -14.90 3.43
N ILE A 329 -8.77 -14.67 2.18
CA ILE A 329 -9.69 -15.56 1.45
C ILE A 329 -8.99 -16.87 1.10
N GLU A 330 -9.68 -18.01 1.24
CA GLU A 330 -9.14 -19.31 0.83
C GLU A 330 -9.07 -19.39 -0.70
N GLY A 331 -7.85 -19.52 -1.23
CA GLY A 331 -7.59 -19.66 -2.65
C GLY A 331 -7.16 -21.06 -3.04
N MET A 332 -6.95 -21.28 -4.34
CA MET A 332 -6.42 -22.55 -4.86
C MET A 332 -5.00 -22.84 -4.36
N HIS A 333 -4.27 -21.81 -3.93
CA HIS A 333 -2.99 -21.90 -3.22
C HIS A 333 -2.93 -20.81 -2.16
N THR A 334 -2.34 -21.12 -1.00
CA THR A 334 -2.11 -20.14 0.06
C THR A 334 -0.61 -19.85 0.16
N LEU A 335 -0.22 -18.61 -0.12
CA LEU A 335 1.17 -18.17 0.05
C LEU A 335 1.52 -18.16 1.55
N THR A 336 2.62 -18.79 1.92
CA THR A 336 3.03 -18.91 3.32
C THR A 336 4.16 -17.94 3.68
N GLY A 337 4.31 -17.64 4.98
CA GLY A 337 5.45 -16.86 5.47
C GLY A 337 6.80 -17.52 5.14
N MET A 338 6.84 -18.85 5.04
CA MET A 338 8.06 -19.56 4.63
C MET A 338 8.36 -19.38 3.15
N ASP A 339 7.34 -19.36 2.27
CA ASP A 339 7.52 -19.07 0.85
C ASP A 339 8.11 -17.67 0.64
N VAL A 340 7.61 -16.69 1.40
CA VAL A 340 8.13 -15.33 1.42
C VAL A 340 9.58 -15.30 1.90
N TYR A 341 9.86 -15.90 3.06
CA TYR A 341 11.19 -15.86 3.66
C TYR A 341 12.26 -16.52 2.80
N GLU A 342 11.96 -17.68 2.20
CA GLU A 342 12.91 -18.42 1.35
C GLU A 342 13.02 -17.83 -0.07
N GLY A 343 12.19 -16.84 -0.43
CA GLY A 343 12.18 -16.26 -1.78
C GLY A 343 11.69 -17.25 -2.84
N ARG A 344 10.65 -18.05 -2.50
CA ARG A 344 10.17 -19.16 -3.34
C ARG A 344 9.75 -18.70 -4.72
N LYS A 345 10.08 -19.53 -5.74
CA LYS A 345 9.68 -19.33 -7.13
C LYS A 345 8.60 -20.32 -7.53
N PHE A 346 7.66 -19.86 -8.38
CA PHE A 346 6.53 -20.65 -8.85
C PHE A 346 6.41 -20.57 -10.37
N GLU A 347 5.99 -21.66 -11.01
CA GLU A 347 5.79 -21.71 -12.47
C GLU A 347 4.64 -20.78 -12.90
N ASP A 348 3.63 -20.64 -12.05
CA ASP A 348 2.46 -19.80 -12.26
C ASP A 348 2.61 -18.39 -11.66
N VAL A 349 3.83 -17.86 -11.59
CA VAL A 349 4.12 -16.51 -11.09
C VAL A 349 3.43 -15.44 -11.94
N VAL A 350 2.75 -14.49 -11.30
CA VAL A 350 2.11 -13.35 -11.95
C VAL A 350 2.53 -11.99 -11.36
N SER A 351 3.15 -12.00 -10.20
CA SER A 351 3.76 -10.82 -9.57
C SER A 351 4.93 -11.24 -8.69
N ARG A 352 5.78 -10.31 -8.32
CA ARG A 352 6.92 -10.53 -7.43
C ARG A 352 6.87 -9.59 -6.24
N GLY A 353 7.38 -10.03 -5.09
CA GLY A 353 7.49 -9.24 -3.89
C GLY A 353 8.81 -9.46 -3.18
N TYR A 354 9.09 -8.63 -2.15
CA TYR A 354 10.31 -8.82 -1.35
C TYR A 354 10.31 -8.04 -0.03
N PHE A 355 9.26 -7.27 0.25
CA PHE A 355 9.18 -6.52 1.53
C PHE A 355 9.34 -7.49 2.71
N PRO A 356 10.00 -7.08 3.80
CA PRO A 356 10.08 -7.91 5.00
C PRO A 356 8.72 -8.36 5.51
N ILE A 357 8.67 -9.52 6.14
CA ILE A 357 7.50 -9.92 6.92
C ILE A 357 7.43 -8.95 8.09
N ASP A 358 6.46 -8.04 8.02
CA ASP A 358 6.24 -6.97 9.00
C ASP A 358 4.93 -7.23 9.76
N LEU A 359 5.06 -7.87 10.92
CA LEU A 359 3.95 -8.11 11.84
C LEU A 359 4.14 -7.29 13.11
N HIS A 360 3.17 -6.45 13.38
CA HIS A 360 3.11 -5.71 14.63
C HIS A 360 2.42 -6.52 15.71
N ASN A 361 2.89 -6.38 16.96
CA ASN A 361 2.25 -7.02 18.10
C ASN A 361 0.78 -6.59 18.20
N PRO A 362 -0.18 -7.52 18.13
CA PRO A 362 -1.61 -7.20 18.19
C PRO A 362 -2.06 -6.62 19.53
N ASP A 363 -1.33 -6.89 20.63
CA ASP A 363 -1.61 -6.35 21.97
C ASP A 363 -1.07 -4.93 22.17
N GLY A 364 -0.48 -4.31 21.13
CA GLY A 364 0.00 -2.93 21.16
C GLY A 364 1.33 -2.71 21.86
N LYS A 365 1.99 -3.74 22.38
CA LYS A 365 3.32 -3.63 22.98
C LYS A 365 4.35 -3.29 21.91
N GLU A 366 5.28 -2.41 22.24
CA GLU A 366 6.29 -1.96 21.32
C GLU A 366 7.43 -2.97 21.13
N GLY A 367 8.08 -2.83 19.96
CA GLY A 367 9.25 -3.60 19.56
C GLY A 367 8.93 -4.98 18.98
N TYR A 368 9.73 -5.38 18.02
CA TYR A 368 9.58 -6.70 17.37
C TYR A 368 9.88 -7.86 18.33
N GLY A 369 10.66 -7.62 19.40
CA GLY A 369 10.94 -8.61 20.45
C GLY A 369 9.76 -8.93 21.38
N ASN A 370 8.66 -8.17 21.29
CA ASN A 370 7.48 -8.30 22.15
C ASN A 370 6.27 -8.88 21.38
N GLY A 371 6.50 -9.82 20.45
CA GLY A 371 5.43 -10.45 19.64
C GLY A 371 5.23 -9.83 18.26
N GLY A 372 6.01 -8.80 17.89
CA GLY A 372 6.14 -8.36 16.50
C GLY A 372 7.24 -9.16 15.78
N VAL A 373 7.12 -9.24 14.44
CA VAL A 373 8.08 -9.93 13.58
C VAL A 373 8.56 -9.00 12.49
N TRP A 374 9.89 -8.83 12.39
CA TRP A 374 10.54 -8.22 11.24
C TRP A 374 11.53 -9.22 10.66
N LYS A 375 11.22 -9.79 9.49
CA LYS A 375 12.03 -10.82 8.88
C LYS A 375 12.22 -10.57 7.40
N VAL A 376 13.45 -10.24 7.02
CA VAL A 376 13.82 -9.92 5.63
C VAL A 376 13.86 -11.20 4.80
N PRO A 377 13.20 -11.25 3.64
CA PRO A 377 13.31 -12.36 2.70
C PRO A 377 14.75 -12.56 2.22
N LYS A 378 15.15 -13.80 1.99
CA LYS A 378 16.48 -14.13 1.45
C LYS A 378 16.68 -13.62 0.04
N ASP A 379 15.60 -13.58 -0.76
CA ASP A 379 15.54 -13.04 -2.12
C ASP A 379 14.09 -12.57 -2.40
N THR A 380 13.86 -11.99 -3.58
CA THR A 380 12.50 -11.75 -4.06
C THR A 380 11.71 -13.05 -4.09
N TYR A 381 10.45 -13.01 -3.71
CA TYR A 381 9.54 -14.14 -3.81
C TYR A 381 8.49 -13.91 -4.90
N ASP A 382 7.90 -14.99 -5.38
CA ASP A 382 6.86 -14.95 -6.40
C ASP A 382 5.47 -15.01 -5.77
N ILE A 383 4.51 -14.33 -6.39
CA ILE A 383 3.08 -14.46 -6.08
C ILE A 383 2.47 -15.31 -7.20
N PRO A 384 2.07 -16.56 -6.91
CA PRO A 384 1.49 -17.43 -7.91
C PRO A 384 0.05 -17.05 -8.24
N TYR A 385 -0.37 -17.26 -9.48
CA TYR A 385 -1.72 -16.99 -9.96
C TYR A 385 -2.81 -17.63 -9.09
N ARG A 386 -2.57 -18.86 -8.64
CA ARG A 386 -3.50 -19.62 -7.80
C ARG A 386 -3.82 -18.94 -6.46
N CYS A 387 -3.00 -17.97 -5.98
CA CYS A 387 -3.33 -17.17 -4.80
C CYS A 387 -4.42 -16.12 -5.08
N LEU A 388 -4.63 -15.78 -6.37
CA LEU A 388 -5.65 -14.82 -6.79
C LEU A 388 -6.98 -15.51 -7.11
N ILE A 389 -7.02 -16.84 -7.18
CA ILE A 389 -8.20 -17.61 -7.57
C ILE A 389 -8.85 -18.20 -6.31
N PRO A 390 -10.11 -17.82 -5.99
CA PRO A 390 -10.85 -18.41 -4.89
C PRO A 390 -10.98 -19.92 -5.07
N LYS A 391 -11.03 -20.64 -3.97
CA LYS A 391 -11.06 -22.11 -4.00
C LYS A 391 -12.31 -22.67 -4.65
N HIS A 392 -13.46 -22.08 -4.42
CA HIS A 392 -14.74 -22.61 -4.86
C HIS A 392 -15.45 -21.73 -5.89
N ILE A 393 -15.24 -20.40 -5.90
CA ILE A 393 -16.00 -19.45 -6.70
C ILE A 393 -15.43 -19.32 -8.11
N ASP A 394 -16.30 -19.47 -9.11
CA ASP A 394 -16.05 -19.13 -10.50
C ASP A 394 -16.47 -17.70 -10.81
N GLY A 395 -15.83 -17.06 -11.82
CA GLY A 395 -16.12 -15.69 -12.22
C GLY A 395 -15.47 -14.62 -11.31
N LEU A 396 -14.67 -15.02 -10.32
CA LEU A 396 -14.03 -14.12 -9.35
C LEU A 396 -12.51 -14.23 -9.37
N ILE A 397 -11.85 -13.07 -9.31
CA ILE A 397 -10.39 -12.94 -9.07
C ILE A 397 -10.18 -12.05 -7.85
N LEU A 398 -9.34 -12.48 -6.91
CA LEU A 398 -8.94 -11.70 -5.74
C LEU A 398 -7.82 -10.73 -6.09
N SER A 399 -7.82 -9.54 -5.48
CA SER A 399 -6.80 -8.52 -5.74
C SER A 399 -6.43 -7.72 -4.48
N GLY A 400 -5.14 -7.45 -4.30
CA GLY A 400 -4.67 -6.67 -3.16
C GLY A 400 -4.50 -7.47 -1.88
N ARG A 401 -4.96 -6.93 -0.74
CA ARG A 401 -4.72 -7.52 0.59
C ARG A 401 -5.42 -8.86 0.82
N CYS A 402 -6.58 -9.06 0.21
CA CYS A 402 -7.43 -10.23 0.45
C CYS A 402 -7.05 -11.49 -0.34
N ILE A 403 -5.98 -11.48 -1.14
CA ILE A 403 -5.50 -12.70 -1.81
C ILE A 403 -5.16 -13.79 -0.79
N SER A 404 -5.09 -15.04 -1.25
CA SER A 404 -4.82 -16.19 -0.39
C SER A 404 -3.38 -16.19 0.12
N GLY A 405 -3.20 -15.89 1.40
CA GLY A 405 -1.90 -15.89 2.07
C GLY A 405 -2.06 -16.02 3.58
N THR A 406 -1.05 -16.56 4.27
CA THR A 406 -1.00 -16.52 5.73
C THR A 406 -0.76 -15.09 6.23
N SER A 407 -1.04 -14.83 7.51
CA SER A 407 -0.79 -13.52 8.14
C SER A 407 0.65 -13.06 7.96
N GLU A 408 1.64 -13.97 8.03
CA GLU A 408 3.05 -13.66 7.80
C GLU A 408 3.32 -13.26 6.34
N ALA A 409 2.79 -14.02 5.37
CA ALA A 409 2.94 -13.66 3.96
C ALA A 409 2.26 -12.32 3.66
N HIS A 410 1.08 -12.10 4.22
CA HIS A 410 0.33 -10.85 4.12
C HIS A 410 1.14 -9.68 4.68
N GLY A 411 1.84 -9.83 5.81
CA GLY A 411 2.72 -8.83 6.38
C GLY A 411 3.73 -8.28 5.36
N SER A 412 4.12 -9.08 4.37
CA SER A 412 5.03 -8.70 3.30
C SER A 412 4.30 -8.12 2.07
N TYR A 413 3.37 -8.85 1.46
CA TYR A 413 2.80 -8.44 0.16
C TYR A 413 1.78 -7.29 0.26
N ARG A 414 1.28 -6.93 1.45
CA ARG A 414 0.29 -5.86 1.67
C ARG A 414 0.79 -4.44 1.42
N THR A 415 2.06 -4.26 1.13
CA THR A 415 2.64 -2.93 0.84
C THR A 415 2.08 -2.33 -0.45
N GLN A 416 2.08 -0.99 -0.59
CA GLN A 416 1.48 -0.34 -1.75
C GLN A 416 2.06 -0.85 -3.07
N GLY A 417 3.39 -0.94 -3.20
CA GLY A 417 4.05 -1.47 -4.40
C GLY A 417 3.64 -2.91 -4.69
N GLY A 418 3.65 -3.78 -3.66
CA GLY A 418 3.24 -5.17 -3.78
C GLY A 418 1.80 -5.33 -4.29
N ILE A 419 0.84 -4.64 -3.66
CA ILE A 419 -0.57 -4.73 -4.09
C ILE A 419 -0.84 -4.05 -5.43
N MET A 420 -0.05 -3.06 -5.85
CA MET A 420 -0.13 -2.51 -7.21
C MET A 420 0.30 -3.55 -8.26
N GLY A 421 1.36 -4.31 -7.99
CA GLY A 421 1.78 -5.44 -8.84
C GLY A 421 0.72 -6.54 -8.92
N ILE A 422 0.13 -6.92 -7.77
CA ILE A 422 -0.99 -7.87 -7.71
C ILE A 422 -2.20 -7.34 -8.49
N GLY A 423 -2.51 -6.04 -8.35
CA GLY A 423 -3.59 -5.39 -9.07
C GLY A 423 -3.42 -5.48 -10.58
N GLN A 424 -2.23 -5.16 -11.09
CA GLN A 424 -1.92 -5.33 -12.51
C GLN A 424 -2.13 -6.79 -12.96
N ALA A 425 -1.66 -7.76 -12.18
CA ALA A 425 -1.78 -9.17 -12.50
C ALA A 425 -3.25 -9.61 -12.55
N SER A 426 -4.05 -9.23 -11.56
CA SER A 426 -5.48 -9.57 -11.52
C SER A 426 -6.28 -8.93 -12.66
N GLY A 427 -5.95 -7.68 -13.05
CA GLY A 427 -6.59 -7.01 -14.17
C GLY A 427 -6.23 -7.62 -15.53
N VAL A 428 -4.95 -7.99 -15.74
CA VAL A 428 -4.53 -8.73 -16.94
C VAL A 428 -5.24 -10.07 -17.02
N ALA A 429 -5.25 -10.82 -15.91
CA ALA A 429 -5.93 -12.12 -15.86
C ALA A 429 -7.42 -11.98 -16.19
N ALA A 430 -8.11 -11.00 -15.61
CA ALA A 430 -9.53 -10.75 -15.86
C ALA A 430 -9.81 -10.46 -17.34
N ALA A 431 -8.99 -9.59 -17.97
CA ALA A 431 -9.13 -9.27 -19.39
C ALA A 431 -8.89 -10.47 -20.31
N VAL A 432 -7.86 -11.28 -20.01
CA VAL A 432 -7.55 -12.49 -20.78
C VAL A 432 -8.67 -13.53 -20.66
N CYS A 433 -9.17 -13.77 -19.44
CA CYS A 433 -10.32 -14.66 -19.22
C CYS A 433 -11.56 -14.19 -19.97
N ALA A 434 -11.88 -12.91 -19.92
CA ALA A 434 -13.02 -12.35 -20.63
C ALA A 434 -12.89 -12.49 -22.15
N LYS A 435 -11.70 -12.22 -22.69
CA LYS A 435 -11.38 -12.39 -24.12
C LYS A 435 -11.51 -13.84 -24.58
N ASN A 436 -11.05 -14.77 -23.77
CA ASN A 436 -11.04 -16.21 -24.09
C ASN A 436 -12.38 -16.89 -23.76
N HIS A 437 -13.29 -16.20 -23.06
CA HIS A 437 -14.55 -16.73 -22.54
C HIS A 437 -14.38 -17.97 -21.64
N VAL A 438 -13.33 -18.00 -20.82
CA VAL A 438 -13.04 -19.08 -19.88
C VAL A 438 -13.13 -18.57 -18.43
N GLN A 439 -13.34 -19.50 -17.49
CA GLN A 439 -13.33 -19.16 -16.08
C GLN A 439 -11.89 -18.91 -15.60
N PRO A 440 -11.69 -18.02 -14.59
CA PRO A 440 -10.36 -17.72 -14.08
C PRO A 440 -9.53 -18.95 -13.70
N ARG A 441 -10.14 -20.00 -13.11
CA ARG A 441 -9.44 -21.22 -12.73
C ARG A 441 -9.01 -22.11 -13.90
N GLU A 442 -9.61 -21.91 -15.08
CA GLU A 442 -9.34 -22.67 -16.31
C GLU A 442 -8.36 -21.96 -17.25
N GLN A 443 -8.06 -20.69 -16.96
CA GLN A 443 -7.20 -19.88 -17.81
C GLN A 443 -5.74 -20.36 -17.76
N GLU A 444 -5.17 -20.58 -18.93
CA GLU A 444 -3.75 -20.89 -19.08
C GLU A 444 -2.88 -19.72 -18.59
N VAL A 445 -2.11 -19.96 -17.52
CA VAL A 445 -1.32 -18.92 -16.87
C VAL A 445 -0.27 -18.30 -17.80
N LYS A 446 0.25 -19.08 -18.74
CA LYS A 446 1.24 -18.63 -19.70
C LYS A 446 0.76 -17.45 -20.53
N GLU A 447 -0.50 -17.43 -20.94
CA GLU A 447 -1.09 -16.31 -21.68
C GLU A 447 -1.15 -15.03 -20.81
N ILE A 448 -1.45 -15.19 -19.52
CA ILE A 448 -1.42 -14.09 -18.54
C ILE A 448 0.00 -13.55 -18.41
N GLN A 449 1.00 -14.45 -18.27
CA GLN A 449 2.41 -14.08 -18.14
C GLN A 449 2.93 -13.34 -19.38
N GLU A 450 2.58 -13.81 -20.57
CA GLU A 450 2.94 -13.17 -21.84
C GLU A 450 2.37 -11.74 -21.93
N GLU A 451 1.11 -11.53 -21.57
CA GLU A 451 0.50 -10.20 -21.56
C GLU A 451 1.10 -9.29 -20.46
N LEU A 452 1.39 -9.82 -19.27
CA LEU A 452 2.10 -9.09 -18.24
C LEU A 452 3.47 -8.59 -18.71
N ILE A 453 4.25 -9.47 -19.34
CA ILE A 453 5.55 -9.12 -19.91
C ILE A 453 5.40 -8.08 -21.03
N ARG A 454 4.41 -8.20 -21.89
CA ARG A 454 4.10 -7.23 -22.95
C ARG A 454 3.78 -5.85 -22.38
N LEU A 455 3.13 -5.78 -21.22
CA LEU A 455 2.84 -4.55 -20.50
C LEU A 455 4.02 -4.06 -19.64
N GLY A 456 5.17 -4.72 -19.68
CA GLY A 456 6.39 -4.32 -19.00
C GLY A 456 6.49 -4.79 -17.56
N ALA A 457 5.62 -5.70 -17.08
CA ALA A 457 5.72 -6.25 -15.73
C ALA A 457 6.97 -7.15 -15.57
N SER A 458 7.60 -7.10 -14.40
CA SER A 458 8.73 -7.97 -14.04
C SER A 458 8.23 -9.33 -13.52
N VAL A 459 7.64 -10.15 -14.41
CA VAL A 459 7.19 -11.51 -14.05
C VAL A 459 8.38 -12.38 -13.69
N TYR A 460 9.44 -12.32 -14.49
CA TYR A 460 10.70 -13.02 -14.25
C TYR A 460 11.83 -12.02 -13.99
N ARG A 461 12.87 -12.49 -13.30
CA ARG A 461 14.06 -11.69 -13.07
C ARG A 461 14.88 -11.60 -14.36
N ASP A 462 15.17 -10.37 -14.78
CA ASP A 462 16.12 -10.07 -15.85
C ASP A 462 17.42 -9.59 -15.19
N GLU A 463 18.43 -10.47 -15.14
CA GLU A 463 19.70 -10.21 -14.46
C GLU A 463 20.49 -9.05 -15.07
N GLU A 464 20.45 -8.87 -16.39
CA GLU A 464 21.18 -7.78 -17.06
C GLU A 464 20.50 -6.43 -16.80
N LYS A 465 19.15 -6.38 -16.87
CA LYS A 465 18.36 -5.20 -16.53
C LYS A 465 18.55 -4.82 -15.06
N ALA A 466 18.44 -5.79 -14.14
CA ALA A 466 18.64 -5.59 -12.71
C ALA A 466 20.02 -5.01 -12.39
N LYS A 467 21.07 -5.52 -13.05
CA LYS A 467 22.44 -5.03 -12.90
C LYS A 467 22.60 -3.58 -13.40
N ALA A 468 21.98 -3.25 -14.54
CA ALA A 468 22.03 -1.91 -15.10
C ALA A 468 21.27 -0.89 -14.22
N GLU A 469 20.08 -1.25 -13.75
CA GLU A 469 19.27 -0.42 -12.83
C GLU A 469 20.03 -0.15 -11.52
N LYS A 470 20.60 -1.17 -10.94
CA LYS A 470 21.43 -1.09 -9.73
C LYS A 470 22.62 -0.15 -9.89
N ALA A 471 23.35 -0.25 -11.02
CA ALA A 471 24.47 0.62 -11.30
C ALA A 471 24.04 2.09 -11.43
N ARG A 472 22.89 2.35 -12.10
CA ARG A 472 22.32 3.68 -12.27
C ARG A 472 21.90 4.28 -10.92
N ALA A 473 21.12 3.54 -10.12
CA ALA A 473 20.63 4.01 -8.82
C ALA A 473 21.78 4.33 -7.86
N ARG A 474 22.82 3.50 -7.84
CA ARG A 474 24.05 3.75 -7.04
C ARG A 474 24.76 5.02 -7.45
N LYS A 475 24.91 5.25 -8.75
CA LYS A 475 25.57 6.45 -9.26
C LYS A 475 24.85 7.72 -8.80
N ILE A 476 23.52 7.79 -8.99
CA ILE A 476 22.69 8.95 -8.58
C ILE A 476 22.79 9.19 -7.07
N ALA A 477 22.68 8.11 -6.26
CA ALA A 477 22.79 8.22 -4.82
C ALA A 477 24.18 8.73 -4.38
N GLN A 478 25.26 8.24 -5.00
CA GLN A 478 26.63 8.69 -4.70
C GLN A 478 26.86 10.15 -5.07
N GLU A 479 26.35 10.61 -6.20
CA GLU A 479 26.40 12.02 -6.63
C GLU A 479 25.67 12.90 -5.61
N TYR A 480 24.45 12.52 -5.21
CA TYR A 480 23.67 13.26 -4.20
C TYR A 480 24.38 13.30 -2.84
N ILE A 481 24.91 12.19 -2.35
CA ILE A 481 25.67 12.11 -1.08
C ILE A 481 26.86 13.06 -1.12
N LYS A 482 27.62 13.06 -2.22
CA LYS A 482 28.79 13.92 -2.38
C LYS A 482 28.42 15.42 -2.38
N GLU A 483 27.31 15.78 -3.01
CA GLU A 483 26.83 17.17 -3.06
C GLU A 483 26.32 17.67 -1.69
N HIS A 484 25.87 16.75 -0.83
CA HIS A 484 25.25 17.07 0.48
C HIS A 484 26.10 16.57 1.67
N GLU A 485 27.38 16.21 1.43
CA GLU A 485 28.31 15.77 2.49
C GLU A 485 28.40 16.84 3.60
N GLY A 486 28.11 16.48 4.84
CA GLY A 486 28.02 17.39 5.99
C GLY A 486 26.60 17.88 6.35
N ASN A 487 25.63 17.65 5.48
CA ASN A 487 24.21 17.93 5.76
C ASN A 487 23.36 16.66 5.93
N LEU A 488 23.98 15.47 5.86
CA LEU A 488 23.30 14.21 6.05
C LEU A 488 23.24 13.85 7.54
N ILE A 489 22.17 13.15 7.93
CA ILE A 489 21.99 12.60 9.27
C ILE A 489 22.75 11.27 9.39
N THR A 490 22.65 10.45 8.36
CA THR A 490 23.27 9.13 8.28
C THR A 490 24.59 9.27 7.53
N LEU A 491 25.70 8.91 8.17
CA LEU A 491 26.97 8.79 7.45
C LEU A 491 26.96 7.46 6.70
N PRO A 492 27.15 7.45 5.36
CA PRO A 492 27.31 6.19 4.65
C PRO A 492 28.58 5.49 5.12
N GLU A 493 28.47 4.19 5.48
CA GLU A 493 29.63 3.32 5.76
C GLU A 493 30.48 3.08 4.50
#